data_b9287d98565c82b55e3c3795dd2b58eb
#
_entry.id   b9287d98565c82b55e3c3795dd2b58eb
#
_cell.length_a   1.000
_cell.length_b   1.000
_cell.length_c   1.000
_cell.angle_alpha   90.00
_cell.angle_beta   90.00
_cell.angle_gamma   90.00
#
_symmetry.space_group_name_H-M   'P 1'
#
loop_
_entity.id
_entity.type
_entity.pdbx_description
1 polymer ?
#
loop_
_entity_poly.entity_id
_entity_poly.type
_entity_poly.pdbx_seq_one_letter_code
_entity_poly.pdbx_strand_id
1 'polypeptide(L)'
;MKITMKEVARLAGVSVTTVSQILNQKGGRFSEATRQRVLKVIAEQDYSPNYFASNIIAKKSKTIGVIVPDFSEQFASAIVRKIREQLEKQGYYLIICESDHDFFKEQELLNQLARIAVEGIFLFTPNDYQGKKIIERGRFQEIPVVFADRGLNEGFYGTIKLDEYSGVYRAIEWLITEGHEKIAFIMDNAEHYHLTERFDAYCQA
;
A
#
# COMPACT_ATOMS: atom_id res chain seq x y z
N MET A 1 -1.73 15.54 -30.47
CA MET A 1 -0.67 16.02 -29.54
C MET A 1 -1.35 16.29 -28.21
N LYS A 2 -0.93 15.71 -27.08
CA LYS A 2 -1.59 15.95 -25.79
C LYS A 2 -1.35 17.39 -25.36
N ILE A 3 -2.42 18.15 -25.12
CA ILE A 3 -2.33 19.53 -24.65
C ILE A 3 -1.68 19.61 -23.27
N THR A 4 -0.91 20.65 -23.02
CA THR A 4 -0.20 20.88 -21.75
C THR A 4 -0.92 21.92 -20.88
N MET A 5 -0.64 21.93 -19.56
CA MET A 5 -1.16 22.96 -18.65
C MET A 5 -0.80 24.40 -19.11
N LYS A 6 0.37 24.57 -19.73
CA LYS A 6 0.77 25.87 -20.33
C LYS A 6 -0.15 26.30 -21.47
N GLU A 7 -0.57 25.34 -22.27
CA GLU A 7 -1.48 25.59 -23.39
C GLU A 7 -2.90 25.95 -22.90
N VAL A 8 -3.39 25.19 -21.87
CA VAL A 8 -4.68 25.54 -21.22
C VAL A 8 -4.63 26.97 -20.65
N ALA A 9 -3.54 27.33 -19.99
CA ALA A 9 -3.35 28.66 -19.43
C ALA A 9 -3.37 29.74 -20.53
N ARG A 10 -2.68 29.50 -21.65
CA ARG A 10 -2.65 30.38 -22.80
C ARG A 10 -4.05 30.58 -23.42
N LEU A 11 -4.79 29.49 -23.66
CA LEU A 11 -6.14 29.50 -24.22
C LEU A 11 -7.17 30.17 -23.31
N ALA A 12 -7.04 29.95 -21.99
CA ALA A 12 -7.92 30.56 -20.99
C ALA A 12 -7.53 32.02 -20.64
N GLY A 13 -6.39 32.53 -21.12
CA GLY A 13 -5.90 33.88 -20.83
C GLY A 13 -5.55 34.09 -19.35
N VAL A 14 -4.94 33.05 -18.69
CA VAL A 14 -4.57 33.10 -17.28
C VAL A 14 -3.15 32.52 -17.08
N SER A 15 -2.61 32.68 -15.89
CA SER A 15 -1.33 32.05 -15.54
C SER A 15 -1.46 30.53 -15.34
N VAL A 16 -0.37 29.77 -15.53
CA VAL A 16 -0.31 28.34 -15.22
C VAL A 16 -0.66 28.07 -13.75
N THR A 17 -0.23 28.96 -12.85
CA THR A 17 -0.57 28.89 -11.42
C THR A 17 -2.08 29.01 -11.19
N THR A 18 -2.77 29.88 -11.93
CA THR A 18 -4.22 30.03 -11.86
C THR A 18 -4.93 28.74 -12.29
N VAL A 19 -4.52 28.13 -13.39
CA VAL A 19 -5.07 26.84 -13.85
C VAL A 19 -4.85 25.76 -12.79
N SER A 20 -3.65 25.66 -12.24
CA SER A 20 -3.32 24.70 -11.19
C SER A 20 -4.16 24.89 -9.93
N GLN A 21 -4.37 26.11 -9.49
CA GLN A 21 -5.18 26.40 -8.29
C GLN A 21 -6.67 26.12 -8.52
N ILE A 22 -7.21 26.39 -9.71
CA ILE A 22 -8.60 26.07 -10.06
C ILE A 22 -8.81 24.56 -10.10
N LEU A 23 -7.89 23.79 -10.71
CA LEU A 23 -7.94 22.33 -10.76
C LEU A 23 -7.87 21.69 -9.37
N ASN A 24 -7.05 22.23 -8.48
CA ASN A 24 -6.88 21.71 -7.12
C ASN A 24 -7.92 22.28 -6.13
N GLN A 25 -8.96 22.97 -6.59
CA GLN A 25 -9.99 23.60 -5.76
C GLN A 25 -9.45 24.53 -4.65
N LYS A 26 -8.21 24.99 -4.77
CA LYS A 26 -7.55 25.88 -3.79
C LYS A 26 -7.84 27.37 -3.99
N GLY A 27 -8.91 27.71 -4.68
CA GLY A 27 -9.06 29.05 -5.19
C GLY A 27 -10.32 29.79 -4.79
N GLY A 28 -10.39 30.33 -3.56
CA GLY A 28 -11.35 31.38 -3.21
C GLY A 28 -10.98 32.76 -3.74
N ARG A 29 -9.94 32.93 -4.58
CA ARG A 29 -9.38 34.20 -5.03
C ARG A 29 -9.73 34.56 -6.49
N PHE A 30 -10.39 33.68 -7.22
CA PHE A 30 -10.70 33.89 -8.63
C PHE A 30 -12.19 34.15 -8.81
N SER A 31 -12.55 35.07 -9.76
CA SER A 31 -13.93 35.28 -10.11
C SER A 31 -14.54 34.00 -10.72
N GLU A 32 -15.83 33.80 -10.53
CA GLU A 32 -16.53 32.65 -11.12
C GLU A 32 -16.39 32.64 -12.64
N ALA A 33 -16.39 33.81 -13.28
CA ALA A 33 -16.16 33.95 -14.71
C ALA A 33 -14.78 33.41 -15.14
N THR A 34 -13.72 33.64 -14.33
CA THR A 34 -12.39 33.10 -14.62
C THR A 34 -12.37 31.60 -14.46
N ARG A 35 -13.02 31.08 -13.42
CA ARG A 35 -13.13 29.64 -13.16
C ARG A 35 -13.85 28.94 -14.32
N GLN A 36 -14.99 29.42 -14.72
CA GLN A 36 -15.78 28.85 -15.81
C GLN A 36 -15.02 28.88 -17.14
N ARG A 37 -14.29 29.93 -17.44
CA ARG A 37 -13.47 30.04 -18.66
C ARG A 37 -12.36 28.95 -18.68
N VAL A 38 -11.67 28.73 -17.54
CA VAL A 38 -10.64 27.70 -17.45
C VAL A 38 -11.24 26.28 -17.58
N LEU A 39 -12.36 26.02 -16.89
CA LEU A 39 -13.04 24.71 -16.96
C LEU A 39 -13.58 24.43 -18.36
N LYS A 40 -14.08 25.44 -19.06
CA LYS A 40 -14.53 25.33 -20.45
C LYS A 40 -13.37 24.92 -21.38
N VAL A 41 -12.21 25.56 -21.28
CA VAL A 41 -11.03 25.21 -22.08
C VAL A 41 -10.57 23.81 -21.79
N ILE A 42 -10.57 23.39 -20.51
CA ILE A 42 -10.21 22.03 -20.09
C ILE A 42 -11.12 21.00 -20.77
N ALA A 43 -12.44 21.23 -20.75
CA ALA A 43 -13.43 20.35 -21.36
C ALA A 43 -13.32 20.31 -22.89
N GLU A 44 -13.19 21.48 -23.55
CA GLU A 44 -13.07 21.56 -25.00
C GLU A 44 -11.81 20.92 -25.56
N GLN A 45 -10.74 20.91 -24.77
CA GLN A 45 -9.43 20.37 -25.16
C GLN A 45 -9.16 18.96 -24.64
N ASP A 46 -10.15 18.34 -23.97
CA ASP A 46 -10.00 17.04 -23.30
C ASP A 46 -8.71 16.98 -22.45
N TYR A 47 -8.43 18.10 -21.75
CA TYR A 47 -7.23 18.19 -20.94
C TYR A 47 -7.43 17.45 -19.62
N SER A 48 -6.60 16.42 -19.41
CA SER A 48 -6.48 15.74 -18.12
C SER A 48 -5.11 16.06 -17.52
N PRO A 49 -5.06 16.59 -16.27
CA PRO A 49 -3.79 16.80 -15.59
C PRO A 49 -2.99 15.50 -15.51
N ASN A 50 -1.70 15.57 -15.81
CA ASN A 50 -0.84 14.45 -15.53
C ASN A 50 -0.64 14.35 -14.01
N TYR A 51 -1.28 13.36 -13.40
CA TYR A 51 -1.27 13.12 -11.95
C TYR A 51 0.16 13.04 -11.42
N PHE A 52 1.05 12.32 -12.10
CA PHE A 52 2.44 12.20 -11.69
C PHE A 52 3.21 13.53 -11.76
N ALA A 53 3.00 14.33 -12.81
CA ALA A 53 3.68 15.61 -12.96
C ALA A 53 3.22 16.64 -11.89
N SER A 54 1.94 16.64 -11.50
CA SER A 54 1.43 17.52 -10.46
C SER A 54 1.93 17.13 -9.06
N ASN A 55 2.11 15.84 -8.82
CA ASN A 55 2.54 15.30 -7.52
C ASN A 55 4.05 15.39 -7.30
N ILE A 56 4.87 15.34 -8.35
CA ILE A 56 6.31 15.63 -8.27
C ILE A 56 6.55 17.04 -7.71
N ILE A 57 5.76 18.02 -8.13
CA ILE A 57 5.85 19.41 -7.63
C ILE A 57 5.37 19.49 -6.17
N ALA A 58 4.36 18.72 -5.80
CA ALA A 58 3.79 18.71 -4.45
C ALA A 58 4.57 17.86 -3.44
N LYS A 59 5.57 17.07 -3.87
CA LYS A 59 6.29 16.05 -3.07
C LYS A 59 5.34 15.06 -2.36
N LYS A 60 4.13 14.85 -2.89
CA LYS A 60 3.11 13.95 -2.34
C LYS A 60 2.45 13.21 -3.48
N SER A 61 2.77 11.93 -3.64
CA SER A 61 2.19 11.10 -4.71
C SER A 61 0.75 10.66 -4.42
N LYS A 62 0.33 10.74 -3.15
CA LYS A 62 -0.93 10.13 -2.69
C LYS A 62 -1.10 8.69 -3.17
N THR A 63 -0.02 7.95 -3.17
CA THR A 63 0.03 6.57 -3.63
C THR A 63 0.71 5.71 -2.58
N ILE A 64 0.10 4.59 -2.24
CA ILE A 64 0.65 3.58 -1.34
C ILE A 64 0.90 2.31 -2.16
N GLY A 65 2.02 1.65 -1.92
CA GLY A 65 2.33 0.34 -2.47
C GLY A 65 1.86 -0.78 -1.52
N VAL A 66 1.44 -1.89 -2.09
CA VAL A 66 1.25 -3.14 -1.36
C VAL A 66 1.95 -4.24 -2.15
N ILE A 67 2.79 -5.01 -1.47
CA ILE A 67 3.41 -6.21 -2.05
C ILE A 67 2.86 -7.41 -1.29
N VAL A 68 2.31 -8.38 -2.02
CA VAL A 68 1.82 -9.65 -1.49
C VAL A 68 2.55 -10.82 -2.14
N PRO A 69 2.70 -11.96 -1.44
CA PRO A 69 3.31 -13.15 -2.05
C PRO A 69 2.47 -13.73 -3.18
N ASP A 70 1.18 -13.89 -2.94
CA ASP A 70 0.19 -14.43 -3.88
C ASP A 70 -1.15 -13.74 -3.63
N PHE A 71 -1.71 -13.14 -4.67
CA PHE A 71 -2.99 -12.45 -4.60
C PHE A 71 -4.20 -13.39 -4.65
N SER A 72 -4.00 -14.65 -5.03
CA SER A 72 -5.05 -15.67 -4.99
C SER A 72 -5.40 -16.10 -3.56
N GLU A 73 -4.52 -15.86 -2.60
CA GLU A 73 -4.78 -16.14 -1.18
C GLU A 73 -5.91 -15.27 -0.64
N GLN A 74 -6.96 -15.91 -0.10
CA GLN A 74 -8.12 -15.19 0.44
C GLN A 74 -7.76 -14.22 1.57
N PHE A 75 -6.80 -14.59 2.41
CA PHE A 75 -6.35 -13.75 3.52
C PHE A 75 -5.72 -12.44 3.02
N ALA A 76 -4.72 -12.54 2.13
CA ALA A 76 -4.05 -11.38 1.56
C ALA A 76 -5.04 -10.48 0.82
N SER A 77 -5.89 -11.04 -0.04
CA SER A 77 -6.87 -10.29 -0.81
C SER A 77 -7.92 -9.60 0.06
N ALA A 78 -8.35 -10.21 1.16
CA ALA A 78 -9.31 -9.61 2.10
C ALA A 78 -8.70 -8.40 2.83
N ILE A 79 -7.45 -8.50 3.28
CA ILE A 79 -6.77 -7.39 3.95
C ILE A 79 -6.49 -6.25 2.97
N VAL A 80 -5.95 -6.56 1.79
CA VAL A 80 -5.67 -5.55 0.75
C VAL A 80 -6.94 -4.79 0.38
N ARG A 81 -8.08 -5.47 0.26
CA ARG A 81 -9.37 -4.80 0.04
C ARG A 81 -9.70 -3.82 1.15
N LYS A 82 -9.48 -4.18 2.41
CA LYS A 82 -9.74 -3.28 3.55
C LYS A 82 -8.79 -2.08 3.58
N ILE A 83 -7.51 -2.31 3.29
CA ILE A 83 -6.53 -1.23 3.14
C ILE A 83 -6.99 -0.26 2.04
N ARG A 84 -7.37 -0.76 0.87
CA ARG A 84 -7.86 0.05 -0.25
C ARG A 84 -9.07 0.89 0.15
N GLU A 85 -10.09 0.29 0.77
CA GLU A 85 -11.31 1.00 1.21
C GLU A 85 -10.99 2.19 2.14
N GLN A 86 -9.99 2.06 3.02
CA GLN A 86 -9.60 3.15 3.92
C GLN A 86 -8.76 4.22 3.21
N LEU A 87 -7.87 3.82 2.32
CA LEU A 87 -7.03 4.73 1.56
C LEU A 87 -7.86 5.57 0.57
N GLU A 88 -8.83 4.97 -0.10
CA GLU A 88 -9.75 5.68 -1.03
C GLU A 88 -10.51 6.81 -0.33
N LYS A 89 -10.98 6.59 0.91
CA LYS A 89 -11.65 7.63 1.72
C LYS A 89 -10.75 8.85 1.99
N GLN A 90 -9.44 8.67 1.97
CA GLN A 90 -8.45 9.71 2.18
C GLN A 90 -7.84 10.24 0.87
N GLY A 91 -8.34 9.78 -0.27
CA GLY A 91 -7.90 10.19 -1.60
C GLY A 91 -6.54 9.63 -1.98
N TYR A 92 -6.16 8.46 -1.46
CA TYR A 92 -4.97 7.72 -1.86
C TYR A 92 -5.29 6.68 -2.91
N TYR A 93 -4.33 6.46 -3.80
CA TYR A 93 -4.32 5.33 -4.73
C TYR A 93 -3.51 4.18 -4.14
N LEU A 94 -3.91 2.95 -4.47
CA LEU A 94 -3.21 1.74 -4.08
C LEU A 94 -2.61 1.06 -5.31
N ILE A 95 -1.31 0.77 -5.26
CA ILE A 95 -0.63 -0.06 -6.24
C ILE A 95 -0.38 -1.41 -5.60
N ILE A 96 -0.91 -2.46 -6.22
CA ILE A 96 -0.79 -3.84 -5.74
C ILE A 96 0.22 -4.55 -6.63
N CYS A 97 1.19 -5.19 -6.00
CA CYS A 97 2.24 -5.98 -6.63
C CYS A 97 2.26 -7.38 -6.04
N GLU A 98 2.60 -8.36 -6.86
CA GLU A 98 2.71 -9.77 -6.48
C GLU A 98 4.13 -10.26 -6.67
N SER A 99 4.69 -10.87 -5.61
CA SER A 99 6.09 -11.32 -5.60
C SER A 99 6.27 -12.79 -5.97
N ASP A 100 5.18 -13.57 -6.10
CA ASP A 100 5.20 -15.01 -6.39
C ASP A 100 6.09 -15.81 -5.40
N HIS A 101 6.11 -15.42 -4.13
CA HIS A 101 6.99 -15.97 -3.11
C HIS A 101 8.49 -15.84 -3.42
N ASP A 102 8.86 -15.06 -4.46
CA ASP A 102 10.25 -14.87 -4.89
C ASP A 102 10.85 -13.65 -4.20
N PHE A 103 11.90 -13.88 -3.42
CA PHE A 103 12.65 -12.84 -2.72
C PHE A 103 13.27 -11.79 -3.66
N PHE A 104 13.83 -12.20 -4.80
CA PHE A 104 14.47 -11.26 -5.71
C PHE A 104 13.43 -10.38 -6.42
N LYS A 105 12.29 -10.98 -6.80
CA LYS A 105 11.16 -10.24 -7.36
C LYS A 105 10.60 -9.23 -6.36
N GLU A 106 10.49 -9.62 -5.09
CA GLU A 106 10.04 -8.72 -4.02
C GLU A 106 10.98 -7.51 -3.87
N GLN A 107 12.30 -7.73 -3.91
CA GLN A 107 13.30 -6.65 -3.89
C GLN A 107 13.17 -5.72 -5.11
N GLU A 108 12.94 -6.27 -6.27
CA GLU A 108 12.73 -5.48 -7.48
C GLU A 108 11.47 -4.63 -7.38
N LEU A 109 10.36 -5.19 -6.89
CA LEU A 109 9.10 -4.48 -6.69
C LEU A 109 9.24 -3.34 -5.67
N LEU A 110 9.95 -3.56 -4.57
CA LEU A 110 10.29 -2.50 -3.63
C LEU A 110 11.03 -1.36 -4.34
N ASN A 111 12.04 -1.68 -5.16
CA ASN A 111 12.78 -0.68 -5.93
C ASN A 111 11.89 0.06 -6.94
N GLN A 112 10.98 -0.63 -7.60
CA GLN A 112 10.04 -0.03 -8.55
C GLN A 112 9.09 0.93 -7.84
N LEU A 113 8.51 0.54 -6.71
CA LEU A 113 7.63 1.40 -5.90
C LEU A 113 8.35 2.66 -5.43
N ALA A 114 9.62 2.55 -5.03
CA ALA A 114 10.42 3.70 -4.66
C ALA A 114 10.67 4.67 -5.82
N ARG A 115 10.90 4.14 -7.03
CA ARG A 115 11.12 4.97 -8.24
C ARG A 115 9.88 5.79 -8.61
N ILE A 116 8.69 5.26 -8.37
CA ILE A 116 7.43 5.99 -8.62
C ILE A 116 7.01 6.85 -7.42
N ALA A 117 7.86 6.96 -6.40
CA ALA A 117 7.70 7.82 -5.24
C ALA A 117 6.41 7.57 -4.46
N VAL A 118 6.09 6.30 -4.14
CA VAL A 118 5.00 5.98 -3.21
C VAL A 118 5.29 6.57 -1.82
N GLU A 119 4.26 6.92 -1.08
CA GLU A 119 4.39 7.54 0.25
C GLU A 119 4.52 6.51 1.39
N GLY A 120 4.31 5.24 1.10
CA GLY A 120 4.45 4.14 2.03
C GLY A 120 4.24 2.80 1.34
N ILE A 121 4.68 1.73 1.98
CA ILE A 121 4.55 0.37 1.46
C ILE A 121 4.04 -0.54 2.57
N PHE A 122 2.98 -1.33 2.28
CA PHE A 122 2.65 -2.52 3.04
C PHE A 122 3.32 -3.72 2.39
N LEU A 123 4.09 -4.47 3.18
CA LEU A 123 4.82 -5.63 2.71
C LEU A 123 4.33 -6.89 3.44
N PHE A 124 3.65 -7.76 2.70
CA PHE A 124 3.34 -9.11 3.12
C PHE A 124 4.43 -10.01 2.55
N THR A 125 5.25 -10.59 3.39
CA THR A 125 6.37 -11.40 2.92
C THR A 125 6.47 -12.72 3.65
N PRO A 126 6.62 -13.84 2.91
CA PRO A 126 6.96 -15.13 3.48
C PRO A 126 8.45 -15.21 3.86
N ASN A 127 9.27 -14.29 3.38
CA ASN A 127 10.70 -14.34 3.57
C ASN A 127 11.07 -13.89 4.98
N ASP A 128 11.88 -14.69 5.65
CA ASP A 128 12.51 -14.27 6.89
C ASP A 128 13.62 -13.27 6.56
N TYR A 129 13.30 -12.00 6.70
CA TYR A 129 14.27 -10.93 6.55
C TYR A 129 15.20 -10.93 7.77
N GLN A 130 16.08 -11.93 7.85
CA GLN A 130 17.19 -11.89 8.80
C GLN A 130 18.09 -10.72 8.46
N GLY A 131 17.66 -9.56 8.86
CA GLY A 131 18.55 -8.41 8.94
C GLY A 131 18.35 -7.36 7.90
N LYS A 132 18.37 -6.23 8.42
CA LYS A 132 18.68 -4.86 8.01
C LYS A 132 19.29 -4.64 6.60
N LYS A 133 19.90 -5.65 5.97
CA LYS A 133 20.69 -5.49 4.74
C LYS A 133 19.91 -5.19 3.48
N ILE A 134 18.62 -5.49 3.43
CA ILE A 134 17.83 -5.38 2.20
C ILE A 134 17.28 -3.96 2.04
N ILE A 135 16.87 -3.36 3.14
CA ILE A 135 16.36 -1.98 3.15
C ILE A 135 17.50 -0.97 3.32
N GLU A 136 18.64 -1.39 3.89
CA GLU A 136 19.83 -0.51 4.07
C GLU A 136 20.52 -0.09 2.76
N ARG A 137 20.28 -0.78 1.63
CA ARG A 137 21.00 -0.53 0.35
C ARG A 137 20.21 0.23 -0.70
N GLY A 138 18.97 0.62 -0.45
CA GLY A 138 18.11 1.21 -1.47
C GLY A 138 17.66 2.64 -1.17
N ARG A 139 17.05 3.28 -2.16
CA ARG A 139 16.34 4.56 -2.06
C ARG A 139 15.11 4.51 -1.14
N PHE A 140 14.89 3.38 -0.48
CA PHE A 140 13.76 3.15 0.44
C PHE A 140 13.93 3.78 1.81
N GLN A 141 15.12 4.24 2.17
CA GLN A 141 15.41 4.79 3.51
C GLN A 141 14.48 5.94 3.91
N GLU A 142 13.80 6.53 2.93
CA GLU A 142 12.85 7.63 3.16
C GLU A 142 11.37 7.19 3.06
N ILE A 143 11.09 5.94 2.65
CA ILE A 143 9.72 5.45 2.46
C ILE A 143 9.33 4.56 3.65
N PRO A 144 8.27 4.91 4.39
CA PRO A 144 7.75 4.06 5.47
C PRO A 144 7.33 2.68 4.93
N VAL A 145 7.87 1.61 5.53
CA VAL A 145 7.45 0.24 5.24
C VAL A 145 6.79 -0.35 6.47
N VAL A 146 5.56 -0.84 6.29
CA VAL A 146 4.82 -1.58 7.31
C VAL A 146 4.82 -3.05 6.90
N PHE A 147 5.43 -3.87 7.74
CA PHE A 147 5.37 -5.32 7.59
C PHE A 147 4.04 -5.84 8.11
N ALA A 148 3.38 -6.67 7.33
CA ALA A 148 2.16 -7.35 7.72
C ALA A 148 2.43 -8.86 7.83
N ASP A 149 1.91 -9.43 8.92
CA ASP A 149 1.94 -10.85 9.24
C ASP A 149 3.26 -11.42 9.79
N ARG A 150 4.39 -10.73 9.68
CA ARG A 150 5.65 -11.21 10.27
C ARG A 150 6.36 -10.13 11.07
N GLY A 151 6.71 -10.50 12.29
CA GLY A 151 7.48 -9.63 13.15
C GLY A 151 8.95 -9.64 12.76
N LEU A 152 9.40 -8.58 12.11
CA LEU A 152 10.82 -8.25 12.14
C LEU A 152 11.07 -7.39 13.38
N ASN A 153 11.93 -7.88 14.25
CA ASN A 153 12.39 -7.12 15.39
C ASN A 153 13.30 -6.00 14.90
N GLU A 154 12.96 -4.78 15.27
CA GLU A 154 13.77 -3.56 15.27
C GLU A 154 14.21 -2.98 13.90
N GLY A 155 13.77 -1.76 13.64
CA GLY A 155 14.34 -0.88 12.63
C GLY A 155 13.43 -0.51 11.46
N PHE A 156 12.19 -0.97 11.44
CA PHE A 156 11.18 -0.60 10.43
C PHE A 156 10.10 0.30 11.03
N TYR A 157 9.40 1.06 10.18
CA TYR A 157 8.41 2.05 10.60
C TYR A 157 7.18 1.44 11.30
N GLY A 158 6.93 0.14 11.11
CA GLY A 158 5.86 -0.57 11.80
C GLY A 158 5.73 -2.03 11.39
N THR A 159 5.17 -2.81 12.30
CA THR A 159 4.82 -4.21 12.06
C THR A 159 3.39 -4.44 12.55
N ILE A 160 2.60 -5.12 11.73
CA ILE A 160 1.29 -5.65 12.10
C ILE A 160 1.49 -7.13 12.33
N LYS A 161 1.36 -7.58 13.57
CA LYS A 161 1.47 -9.00 13.94
C LYS A 161 0.10 -9.51 14.36
N LEU A 162 -0.26 -10.69 13.87
CA LEU A 162 -1.41 -11.43 14.36
C LEU A 162 -1.01 -12.23 15.60
N ASP A 163 -1.88 -12.31 16.58
CA ASP A 163 -1.72 -13.17 17.75
C ASP A 163 -2.18 -14.59 17.40
N GLU A 164 -1.33 -15.28 16.65
CA GLU A 164 -1.59 -16.64 16.15
C GLU A 164 -1.67 -17.66 17.31
N TYR A 165 -0.82 -17.49 18.31
CA TYR A 165 -0.78 -18.35 19.47
C TYR A 165 -2.12 -18.33 20.22
N SER A 166 -2.57 -17.17 20.67
CA SER A 166 -3.82 -17.05 21.43
C SER A 166 -5.03 -17.51 20.62
N GLY A 167 -5.02 -17.26 19.31
CA GLY A 167 -6.10 -17.70 18.42
C GLY A 167 -6.24 -19.21 18.39
N VAL A 168 -5.14 -19.94 18.16
CA VAL A 168 -5.14 -21.42 18.12
C VAL A 168 -5.39 -22.01 19.50
N TYR A 169 -4.71 -21.50 20.54
CA TYR A 169 -4.89 -21.98 21.90
C TYR A 169 -6.38 -21.97 22.32
N ARG A 170 -7.05 -20.84 22.11
CA ARG A 170 -8.49 -20.71 22.44
C ARG A 170 -9.38 -21.62 21.61
N ALA A 171 -9.04 -21.86 20.36
CA ALA A 171 -9.80 -22.77 19.51
C ALA A 171 -9.68 -24.21 19.98
N ILE A 172 -8.49 -24.65 20.38
CA ILE A 172 -8.25 -26.01 20.90
C ILE A 172 -8.90 -26.15 22.29
N GLU A 173 -8.71 -25.18 23.19
CA GLU A 173 -9.35 -25.15 24.50
C GLU A 173 -10.90 -25.26 24.40
N TRP A 174 -11.48 -24.56 23.42
CA TRP A 174 -12.91 -24.67 23.16
C TRP A 174 -13.32 -26.07 22.73
N LEU A 175 -12.59 -26.71 21.81
CA LEU A 175 -12.86 -28.08 21.38
C LEU A 175 -12.78 -29.08 22.54
N ILE A 176 -11.78 -28.94 23.42
CA ILE A 176 -11.64 -29.78 24.63
C ILE A 176 -12.84 -29.57 25.56
N THR A 177 -13.26 -28.33 25.76
CA THR A 177 -14.43 -27.99 26.59
C THR A 177 -15.72 -28.58 26.05
N GLU A 178 -15.87 -28.65 24.71
CA GLU A 178 -17.00 -29.31 24.04
C GLU A 178 -16.90 -30.86 24.07
N GLY A 179 -15.87 -31.43 24.69
CA GLY A 179 -15.74 -32.86 24.91
C GLY A 179 -15.00 -33.62 23.81
N HIS A 180 -14.29 -32.93 22.95
CA HIS A 180 -13.47 -33.58 21.93
C HIS A 180 -12.15 -34.10 22.52
N GLU A 181 -11.96 -35.42 22.53
CA GLU A 181 -10.74 -36.06 23.07
C GLU A 181 -9.65 -36.31 22.01
N LYS A 182 -10.03 -36.33 20.73
CA LYS A 182 -9.13 -36.61 19.60
C LYS A 182 -9.15 -35.49 18.63
N ILE A 183 -8.20 -34.60 18.76
CA ILE A 183 -8.10 -33.37 17.94
C ILE A 183 -6.85 -33.52 17.07
N ALA A 184 -7.03 -33.48 15.74
CA ALA A 184 -5.92 -33.49 14.79
C ALA A 184 -5.59 -32.07 14.37
N PHE A 185 -4.30 -31.74 14.28
CA PHE A 185 -3.81 -30.47 13.75
C PHE A 185 -3.12 -30.72 12.41
N ILE A 186 -3.64 -30.06 11.36
CA ILE A 186 -3.08 -30.16 10.01
C ILE A 186 -2.45 -28.81 9.66
N MET A 187 -1.18 -28.82 9.31
CA MET A 187 -0.43 -27.63 8.93
C MET A 187 0.57 -27.94 7.82
N ASP A 188 1.05 -26.91 7.13
CA ASP A 188 2.16 -27.05 6.19
C ASP A 188 3.46 -27.39 6.94
N ASN A 189 4.37 -28.09 6.27
CA ASN A 189 5.69 -28.44 6.81
C ASN A 189 6.73 -27.32 6.60
N ALA A 190 6.29 -26.12 6.25
CA ALA A 190 7.19 -24.99 6.07
C ALA A 190 7.74 -24.51 7.43
N GLU A 191 9.06 -24.30 7.52
CA GLU A 191 9.74 -23.72 8.69
C GLU A 191 9.43 -22.21 8.82
N HIS A 192 8.17 -21.88 9.04
CA HIS A 192 7.73 -20.51 9.21
C HIS A 192 7.37 -20.24 10.68
N TYR A 193 7.86 -19.14 11.21
CA TYR A 193 7.67 -18.74 12.61
C TYR A 193 6.19 -18.78 13.07
N HIS A 194 5.26 -18.30 12.25
CA HIS A 194 3.83 -18.30 12.59
C HIS A 194 3.25 -19.72 12.66
N LEU A 195 3.77 -20.66 11.87
CA LEU A 195 3.36 -22.07 11.95
C LEU A 195 3.87 -22.71 13.25
N THR A 196 5.06 -22.33 13.70
CA THR A 196 5.60 -22.75 14.99
C THR A 196 4.74 -22.22 16.15
N GLU A 197 4.36 -20.92 16.14
CA GLU A 197 3.47 -20.36 17.16
C GLU A 197 2.11 -21.08 17.20
N ARG A 198 1.53 -21.40 16.04
CA ARG A 198 0.27 -22.18 15.98
C ARG A 198 0.43 -23.60 16.51
N PHE A 199 1.51 -24.27 16.15
CA PHE A 199 1.79 -25.63 16.64
C PHE A 199 2.06 -25.67 18.14
N ASP A 200 2.84 -24.74 18.65
CA ASP A 200 3.11 -24.60 20.09
C ASP A 200 1.81 -24.36 20.85
N ALA A 201 0.92 -23.52 20.35
CA ALA A 201 -0.39 -23.26 20.95
C ALA A 201 -1.26 -24.52 21.00
N TYR A 202 -1.25 -25.32 19.90
CA TYR A 202 -1.95 -26.60 19.88
C TYR A 202 -1.41 -27.59 20.91
N CYS A 203 -0.08 -27.65 21.08
CA CYS A 203 0.55 -28.55 22.05
C CYS A 203 0.34 -28.10 23.51
N GLN A 204 0.15 -26.83 23.75
CA GLN A 204 0.02 -26.26 25.10
C GLN A 204 -1.43 -26.24 25.63
N ALA A 205 -2.40 -26.27 24.73
CA ALA A 205 -3.81 -26.35 25.10
C ALA A 205 -4.22 -27.75 25.56
#